data_fc563deb8523921126fd33d7d9b11841
#
_entry.id   fc563deb8523921126fd33d7d9b11841
#
_cell.length_a   1.000
_cell.length_b   1.000
_cell.length_c   1.000
_cell.angle_alpha   90.00
_cell.angle_beta   90.00
_cell.angle_gamma   90.00
#
_symmetry.space_group_name_H-M   'P 1'
#
loop_
_entity.id
_entity.type
_entity.pdbx_description
1 polymer ?
#
loop_
_entity_poly.entity_id
_entity_poly.type
_entity_poly.pdbx_seq_one_letter_code
_entity_poly.pdbx_strand_id
1 'polypeptide(L)' 'MERYRNSGGDSGVSAYEIGSTYIKVMFSGTARTYTYSYGKAGSSHVEQMKILALNGRGLNSYINRYVKHLYD' A
#
# COMPACT_ATOMS: atom_id res chain seq x y z
N MET A 1 10.06 -0.98 8.24
CA MET A 1 9.06 -1.36 7.22
C MET A 1 9.27 -2.78 6.74
N GLU A 2 8.18 -3.45 6.43
CA GLU A 2 8.25 -4.78 5.85
C GLU A 2 8.53 -4.69 4.36
N ARG A 3 9.33 -5.59 3.86
CA ARG A 3 9.61 -5.67 2.43
C ARG A 3 8.40 -6.26 1.70
N TYR A 4 7.96 -5.60 0.63
CA TYR A 4 6.89 -6.12 -0.21
C TYR A 4 7.46 -7.22 -1.11
N ARG A 5 6.88 -8.42 -1.05
CA ARG A 5 7.44 -9.58 -1.77
C ARG A 5 7.36 -9.47 -3.27
N ASN A 6 6.34 -8.75 -3.78
CA ASN A 6 6.18 -8.54 -5.21
C ASN A 6 6.10 -9.86 -5.99
N SER A 7 5.42 -10.84 -5.43
CA SER A 7 5.37 -12.19 -6.02
C SER A 7 4.62 -12.24 -7.34
N GLY A 8 3.76 -11.27 -7.61
CA GLY A 8 3.04 -11.19 -8.88
C GLY A 8 3.75 -10.41 -9.97
N GLY A 9 4.97 -9.95 -9.74
CA GLY A 9 5.71 -9.16 -10.71
C GLY A 9 5.28 -7.71 -10.79
N ASP A 10 4.47 -7.25 -9.86
CA ASP A 10 4.04 -5.86 -9.76
C ASP A 10 5.13 -5.07 -9.06
N SER A 11 5.98 -4.41 -9.82
CA SER A 11 7.21 -3.80 -9.32
C SER A 11 7.03 -2.41 -8.73
N GLY A 12 5.82 -1.90 -8.60
CA GLY A 12 5.58 -0.54 -8.14
C GLY A 12 5.85 -0.30 -6.66
N VAL A 13 5.73 -1.33 -5.83
CA VAL A 13 5.85 -1.21 -4.37
C VAL A 13 7.10 -1.92 -3.88
N SER A 14 7.90 -1.25 -3.04
CA SER A 14 9.10 -1.86 -2.47
C SER A 14 8.93 -2.29 -1.02
N ALA A 15 8.17 -1.54 -0.21
CA ALA A 15 8.00 -1.84 1.20
C ALA A 15 6.68 -1.28 1.72
N TYR A 16 6.26 -1.73 2.88
CA TYR A 16 5.04 -1.26 3.52
C TYR A 16 5.15 -1.34 5.04
N GLU A 17 4.26 -0.63 5.73
CA GLU A 17 4.15 -0.70 7.18
C GLU A 17 2.67 -0.67 7.54
N ILE A 18 2.23 -1.64 8.34
CA ILE A 18 0.82 -1.75 8.74
C ILE A 18 0.64 -1.19 10.14
N GLY A 19 -0.25 -0.22 10.29
CA GLY A 19 -0.69 0.29 11.59
C GLY A 19 -2.12 -0.14 11.86
N SER A 20 -2.66 0.23 13.02
CA SER A 20 -4.02 -0.16 13.37
C SER A 20 -5.06 0.50 12.46
N THR A 21 -4.83 1.77 12.08
CA THR A 21 -5.80 2.54 11.28
C THR A 21 -5.21 3.07 9.98
N TYR A 22 -4.07 2.51 9.54
CA TYR A 22 -3.39 3.01 8.35
C TYR A 22 -2.49 1.94 7.75
N ILE A 23 -2.05 2.21 6.53
CA ILE A 23 -0.93 1.49 5.92
C ILE A 23 -0.02 2.52 5.28
N LYS A 24 1.29 2.38 5.46
CA LYS A 24 2.29 3.18 4.77
C LYS A 24 2.89 2.35 3.66
N VAL A 25 3.10 2.98 2.50
CA VAL A 25 3.62 2.31 1.31
C VAL A 25 4.79 3.11 0.77
N MET A 26 5.88 2.42 0.49
CA MET A 26 7.04 3.01 -0.17
C MET A 26 7.15 2.41 -1.57
N PHE A 27 7.23 3.29 -2.57
CA PHE A 27 7.27 2.86 -3.96
C PHE A 27 8.70 2.67 -4.44
N SER A 28 8.87 1.76 -5.41
CA SER A 28 10.17 1.46 -5.98
C SER A 28 10.74 2.71 -6.67
N GLY A 29 12.04 2.88 -6.53
CA GLY A 29 12.73 4.00 -7.16
C GLY A 29 12.68 5.31 -6.39
N THR A 30 12.07 5.32 -5.20
CA THR A 30 12.00 6.52 -4.37
C THR A 30 12.03 6.11 -2.90
N ALA A 31 12.47 7.03 -2.04
CA ALA A 31 12.44 6.85 -0.60
C ALA A 31 11.16 7.44 0.01
N ARG A 32 10.27 7.98 -0.81
CA ARG A 32 9.03 8.57 -0.32
C ARG A 32 8.09 7.51 0.24
N THR A 33 7.43 7.86 1.34
CA THR A 33 6.44 7.01 1.98
C THR A 33 5.09 7.72 1.90
N TYR A 34 4.06 6.98 1.48
CA TYR A 34 2.70 7.50 1.39
C TYR A 34 1.85 6.79 2.43
N THR A 35 1.11 7.55 3.22
CA THR A 35 0.25 7.01 4.27
C THR A 35 -1.20 7.04 3.80
N TYR A 36 -1.86 5.90 3.90
CA TYR A 36 -3.29 5.76 3.57
C TYR A 36 -4.00 5.41 4.87
N SER A 37 -4.77 6.35 5.39
CA SER A 37 -5.42 6.21 6.68
C SER A 37 -6.93 5.99 6.54
N TYR A 38 -7.56 5.49 7.57
CA TYR A 38 -9.01 5.33 7.61
C TYR A 38 -9.72 6.65 7.34
N GLY A 39 -9.19 7.74 7.85
CA GLY A 39 -9.81 9.05 7.71
C GLY A 39 -9.78 9.61 6.30
N LYS A 40 -8.76 9.25 5.52
CA LYS A 40 -8.59 9.79 4.17
C LYS A 40 -8.98 8.79 3.09
N ALA A 41 -8.45 7.58 3.17
CA ALA A 41 -8.71 6.56 2.16
C ALA A 41 -9.97 5.74 2.45
N GLY A 42 -10.33 5.64 3.73
CA GLY A 42 -11.45 4.82 4.16
C GLY A 42 -11.00 3.45 4.63
N SER A 43 -11.66 2.95 5.69
CA SER A 43 -11.24 1.69 6.31
C SER A 43 -11.31 0.50 5.36
N SER A 44 -12.31 0.47 4.48
CA SER A 44 -12.45 -0.64 3.52
C SER A 44 -11.23 -0.74 2.62
N HIS A 45 -10.77 0.38 2.07
CA HIS A 45 -9.60 0.40 1.21
C HIS A 45 -8.33 0.06 1.99
N VAL A 46 -8.17 0.64 3.18
CA VAL A 46 -6.97 0.40 3.97
C VAL A 46 -6.85 -1.07 4.36
N GLU A 47 -7.94 -1.69 4.80
CA GLU A 47 -7.91 -3.11 5.19
C GLU A 47 -7.64 -4.01 4.00
N GLN A 48 -8.19 -3.71 2.84
CA GLN A 48 -7.90 -4.47 1.63
C GLN A 48 -6.43 -4.32 1.22
N MET A 49 -5.89 -3.11 1.33
CA MET A 49 -4.48 -2.87 1.03
C MET A 49 -3.56 -3.68 1.95
N LYS A 50 -3.92 -3.80 3.24
CA LYS A 50 -3.15 -4.61 4.17
C LYS A 50 -3.10 -6.07 3.74
N ILE A 51 -4.22 -6.60 3.30
CA ILE A 51 -4.29 -7.99 2.81
C ILE A 51 -3.38 -8.17 1.60
N LEU A 52 -3.45 -7.26 0.64
CA LEU A 52 -2.63 -7.35 -0.56
C LEU A 52 -1.14 -7.20 -0.25
N ALA A 53 -0.80 -6.33 0.69
CA ALA A 53 0.58 -6.15 1.11
C ALA A 53 1.14 -7.44 1.72
N LEU A 54 0.37 -8.09 2.60
CA LEU A 54 0.78 -9.33 3.23
C LEU A 54 0.90 -10.47 2.21
N ASN A 55 0.06 -10.49 1.21
CA ASN A 55 0.12 -11.48 0.14
C ASN A 55 1.27 -11.23 -0.84
N GLY A 56 1.78 -10.01 -0.88
CA GLY A 56 2.90 -9.66 -1.73
C GLY A 56 2.54 -9.53 -3.22
N ARG A 57 1.28 -9.26 -3.56
CA ARG A 57 0.88 -9.08 -4.95
C ARG A 57 -0.40 -8.23 -5.04
N GLY A 58 -0.50 -7.47 -6.12
CA GLY A 58 -1.69 -6.71 -6.45
C GLY A 58 -1.83 -5.36 -5.77
N LEU A 59 -0.91 -5.00 -4.87
CA LEU A 59 -1.04 -3.75 -4.12
C LEU A 59 -0.88 -2.52 -5.01
N ASN A 60 0.11 -2.51 -5.91
CA ASN A 60 0.32 -1.37 -6.78
C ASN A 60 -0.87 -1.12 -7.70
N SER A 61 -1.41 -2.18 -8.29
CA SER A 61 -2.58 -2.08 -9.15
C SER A 61 -3.79 -1.55 -8.37
N TYR A 62 -3.97 -2.03 -7.15
CA TYR A 62 -5.06 -1.58 -6.31
C TYR A 62 -4.94 -0.09 -6.00
N ILE A 63 -3.74 0.37 -5.64
CA ILE A 63 -3.51 1.77 -5.34
C ILE A 63 -3.85 2.64 -6.55
N ASN A 64 -3.33 2.27 -7.72
CA ASN A 64 -3.56 3.06 -8.93
C ASN A 64 -5.03 3.10 -9.33
N ARG A 65 -5.77 2.03 -9.03
CA ARG A 65 -7.16 1.91 -9.44
C ARG A 65 -8.13 2.60 -8.49
N TYR A 66 -7.88 2.52 -7.17
CA TYR A 66 -8.86 2.93 -6.19
C TYR A 66 -8.45 4.08 -5.28
N VAL A 67 -7.18 4.18 -4.91
CA VAL A 67 -6.75 5.11 -3.88
C VAL A 67 -5.58 6.00 -4.30
N LYS A 68 -5.35 6.13 -5.58
CA LYS A 68 -4.17 6.83 -6.12
C LYS A 68 -3.91 8.19 -5.47
N HIS A 69 -4.94 8.95 -5.19
CA HIS A 69 -4.82 10.29 -4.62
C HIS A 69 -5.38 10.39 -3.19
N LEU A 70 -5.67 9.26 -2.56
CA LEU A 70 -6.30 9.23 -1.24
C LEU A 70 -5.30 9.05 -0.11
N TYR A 71 -4.05 9.39 -0.33
CA TYR A 71 -3.04 9.38 0.73
C TYR A 71 -3.11 10.66 1.55
N ASP A 72 -2.65 10.57 2.78
CA ASP A 72 -2.62 11.69 3.73
C ASP A 72 -1.66 12.81 3.32
#